data_6f08ab681cf94b556a3dd4645bf187d3
#
_entry.id   6f08ab681cf94b556a3dd4645bf187d3
#
_cell.length_a   1.000
_cell.length_b   1.000
_cell.length_c   1.000
_cell.angle_alpha   90.00
_cell.angle_beta   90.00
_cell.angle_gamma   90.00
#
_symmetry.space_group_name_H-M   'P 1'
#
loop_
_entity.id
_entity.type
_entity.pdbx_description
1 polymer ?
#
loop_
_entity_poly.entity_id
_entity_poly.type
_entity_poly.pdbx_seq_one_letter_code
_entity_poly.pdbx_strand_id
1 'polypeptide(L)'
;SGVECYDQDGNQVTAILSDGSRVTGRMLIGADGLWSNIRKQMLNDGAPRVSGHTTYRSVIPTEQMPEDLRWNAATLWAGPRIHIVHYPLSDWKYFNLVATYHNHAPEPVAGQPVSNEEVFQGFTHISETIQRVIHRGTDWKLWVLCDRDPVENWVDGPVTLLGDAAHPMMQYYAQGACMALEDAVCLAHMMERHGGDIDRAFPAYNEQRLIRTARVQLGARAIGEHIYHPDGAHARVRNHLMRNLSVEDYYDRFEWLYGGTGLDEND
;
A
#
# COMPACT_ATOMS: atom_id res chain seq x y z
N SER A 1 10.33 21.30 1.35
CA SER A 1 10.69 21.01 2.76
C SER A 1 9.60 20.17 3.39
N GLY A 2 9.96 19.15 4.17
CA GLY A 2 9.04 18.30 4.92
C GLY A 2 8.81 18.85 6.34
N VAL A 3 7.80 18.35 7.04
CA VAL A 3 7.59 18.62 8.46
C VAL A 3 8.65 17.85 9.27
N GLU A 4 9.36 18.54 10.17
CA GLU A 4 10.31 17.93 11.08
C GLU A 4 9.65 17.54 12.41
N CYS A 5 8.84 18.45 12.97
CA CYS A 5 8.05 18.24 14.17
C CYS A 5 6.88 19.24 14.24
N TYR A 6 6.07 19.17 15.29
CA TYR A 6 5.01 20.13 15.56
C TYR A 6 4.94 20.49 17.04
N ASP A 7 4.49 21.72 17.33
CA ASP A 7 4.15 22.18 18.67
C ASP A 7 2.63 22.41 18.76
N GLN A 8 2.04 22.13 19.92
CA GLN A 8 0.65 22.43 20.24
C GLN A 8 0.57 23.50 21.32
N ASP A 9 -0.25 24.52 21.12
CA ASP A 9 -0.52 25.59 22.09
C ASP A 9 -2.01 25.93 22.09
N GLY A 10 -2.73 25.40 23.07
CA GLY A 10 -4.17 25.54 23.16
C GLY A 10 -4.89 25.01 21.92
N ASN A 11 -5.58 25.91 21.20
CA ASN A 11 -6.36 25.57 20.00
C ASN A 11 -5.57 25.73 18.69
N GLN A 12 -4.25 25.80 18.76
CA GLN A 12 -3.39 25.96 17.59
C GLN A 12 -2.31 24.89 17.55
N VAL A 13 -1.91 24.53 16.32
CA VAL A 13 -0.76 23.68 16.07
C VAL A 13 0.19 24.37 15.11
N THR A 14 1.49 24.30 15.39
CA THR A 14 2.55 24.89 14.57
C THR A 14 3.43 23.78 14.03
N ALA A 15 3.40 23.55 12.72
CA ALA A 15 4.34 22.69 12.04
C ALA A 15 5.68 23.40 11.88
N ILE A 16 6.78 22.72 12.21
CA ILE A 16 8.17 23.17 12.05
C ILE A 16 8.73 22.39 10.86
N LEU A 17 9.17 23.11 9.85
CA LEU A 17 9.67 22.51 8.61
C LEU A 17 11.19 22.33 8.65
N SER A 18 11.72 21.44 7.82
CA SER A 18 13.15 21.12 7.74
C SER A 18 14.06 22.28 7.31
N ASP A 19 13.49 23.37 6.80
CA ASP A 19 14.20 24.62 6.51
C ASP A 19 14.15 25.64 7.67
N GLY A 20 13.57 25.24 8.82
CA GLY A 20 13.39 26.07 9.99
C GLY A 20 12.16 27.00 9.94
N SER A 21 11.41 27.02 8.84
CA SER A 21 10.18 27.80 8.76
C SER A 21 9.07 27.18 9.63
N ARG A 22 8.12 28.01 10.04
CA ARG A 22 7.01 27.62 10.93
C ARG A 22 5.67 27.98 10.28
N VAL A 23 4.72 27.03 10.32
CA VAL A 23 3.38 27.25 9.79
C VAL A 23 2.37 26.94 10.90
N THR A 24 1.58 27.95 11.29
CA THR A 24 0.59 27.80 12.36
C THR A 24 -0.82 27.70 11.77
N GLY A 25 -1.59 26.78 12.30
CA GLY A 25 -2.99 26.54 11.90
C GLY A 25 -3.85 26.07 13.08
N ARG A 26 -5.14 25.88 12.82
CA ARG A 26 -6.07 25.30 13.80
C ARG A 26 -5.94 23.78 13.93
N MET A 27 -5.46 23.13 12.89
CA MET A 27 -5.28 21.68 12.84
C MET A 27 -4.10 21.32 11.95
N LEU A 28 -3.55 20.11 12.13
CA LEU A 28 -2.52 19.51 11.32
C LEU A 28 -2.96 18.11 10.89
N ILE A 29 -2.90 17.84 9.58
CA ILE A 29 -3.15 16.51 9.02
C ILE A 29 -1.82 15.96 8.53
N GLY A 30 -1.34 14.92 9.20
CA GLY A 30 -0.12 14.21 8.84
C GLY A 30 -0.37 13.22 7.71
N ALA A 31 -0.08 13.63 6.47
CA ALA A 31 -0.16 12.80 5.26
C ALA A 31 1.23 12.60 4.63
N ASP A 32 2.26 12.52 5.46
CA ASP A 32 3.68 12.51 5.11
C ASP A 32 4.25 11.09 4.92
N GLY A 33 3.35 10.09 4.76
CA GLY A 33 3.68 8.77 4.28
C GLY A 33 4.29 7.83 5.31
N LEU A 34 4.82 6.69 4.85
CA LEU A 34 5.40 5.62 5.66
C LEU A 34 6.44 6.11 6.68
N TRP A 35 7.24 7.11 6.30
CA TRP A 35 8.33 7.67 7.11
C TRP A 35 7.91 8.92 7.89
N SER A 36 6.62 9.08 8.14
CA SER A 36 6.01 10.25 8.80
C SER A 36 6.74 10.67 10.06
N ASN A 37 7.22 11.92 10.07
CA ASN A 37 7.76 12.55 11.26
C ASN A 37 6.65 12.93 12.24
N ILE A 38 5.46 13.26 11.73
CA ILE A 38 4.28 13.57 12.56
C ILE A 38 3.88 12.32 13.35
N ARG A 39 3.77 11.15 12.68
CA ARG A 39 3.54 9.87 13.35
C ARG A 39 4.59 9.55 14.39
N LYS A 40 5.86 9.70 14.01
CA LYS A 40 7.00 9.44 14.92
C LYS A 40 6.88 10.25 16.22
N GLN A 41 6.52 11.53 16.12
CA GLN A 41 6.33 12.36 17.30
C GLN A 41 5.10 11.96 18.10
N MET A 42 3.96 11.70 17.43
CA MET A 42 2.68 11.35 18.05
C MET A 42 2.71 10.01 18.77
N LEU A 43 3.23 8.98 18.11
CA LEU A 43 3.09 7.58 18.58
C LEU A 43 4.39 7.01 19.15
N ASN A 44 5.54 7.51 18.73
CA ASN A 44 6.88 6.99 19.09
C ASN A 44 6.98 5.46 18.92
N ASP A 45 6.35 4.92 17.85
CA ASP A 45 6.20 3.49 17.58
C ASP A 45 7.37 2.87 16.78
N GLY A 46 8.50 3.56 16.74
CA GLY A 46 9.73 3.08 16.13
C GLY A 46 9.78 3.19 14.61
N ALA A 47 10.66 2.42 14.00
CA ALA A 47 10.83 2.37 12.55
C ALA A 47 9.80 1.47 11.86
N PRO A 48 9.49 1.69 10.56
CA PRO A 48 8.71 0.73 9.78
C PRO A 48 9.34 -0.66 9.78
N ARG A 49 8.49 -1.67 9.74
CA ARG A 49 8.91 -3.06 9.61
C ARG A 49 9.37 -3.34 8.17
N VAL A 50 10.59 -3.80 7.99
CA VAL A 50 11.10 -4.27 6.70
C VAL A 50 10.58 -5.68 6.45
N SER A 51 9.88 -5.89 5.34
CA SER A 51 9.25 -7.17 5.04
C SER A 51 10.20 -8.27 4.55
N GLY A 52 11.39 -7.89 4.10
CA GLY A 52 12.29 -8.80 3.39
C GLY A 52 11.89 -9.09 1.94
N HIS A 53 10.89 -8.38 1.41
CA HIS A 53 10.43 -8.51 0.03
C HIS A 53 10.98 -7.38 -0.83
N THR A 54 11.68 -7.74 -1.90
CA THR A 54 12.15 -6.78 -2.91
C THR A 54 11.17 -6.76 -4.07
N THR A 55 10.73 -5.58 -4.47
CA THR A 55 9.85 -5.34 -5.61
C THR A 55 10.57 -4.52 -6.66
N TYR A 56 10.58 -5.02 -7.88
CA TYR A 56 11.03 -4.32 -9.07
C TYR A 56 9.83 -3.83 -9.88
N ARG A 57 9.89 -2.62 -10.39
CA ARG A 57 8.84 -2.04 -11.23
C ARG A 57 9.40 -1.49 -12.51
N SER A 58 8.69 -1.76 -13.61
CA SER A 58 8.95 -1.22 -14.94
C SER A 58 7.62 -0.90 -15.63
N VAL A 59 7.64 0.04 -16.54
CA VAL A 59 6.51 0.36 -17.41
C VAL A 59 7.00 0.28 -18.85
N ILE A 60 6.36 -0.56 -19.62
CA ILE A 60 6.71 -0.78 -21.03
C ILE A 60 5.59 -0.33 -21.98
N PRO A 61 5.91 0.13 -23.19
CA PRO A 61 4.90 0.34 -24.23
C PRO A 61 4.13 -0.94 -24.55
N THR A 62 2.85 -0.82 -24.85
CA THR A 62 1.97 -1.99 -25.10
C THR A 62 2.44 -2.86 -26.25
N GLU A 63 3.03 -2.28 -27.29
CA GLU A 63 3.58 -3.03 -28.42
C GLU A 63 4.75 -3.95 -28.06
N GLN A 64 5.42 -3.70 -26.94
CA GLN A 64 6.49 -4.56 -26.42
C GLN A 64 5.97 -5.73 -25.59
N MET A 65 4.72 -5.64 -25.08
CA MET A 65 4.10 -6.76 -24.36
C MET A 65 3.79 -7.89 -25.33
N PRO A 66 4.05 -9.17 -25.01
CA PRO A 66 3.67 -10.32 -25.84
C PRO A 66 2.17 -10.29 -26.18
N GLU A 67 1.79 -10.48 -27.43
CA GLU A 67 0.40 -10.36 -27.90
C GLU A 67 -0.57 -11.29 -27.15
N ASP A 68 -0.14 -12.51 -26.89
CA ASP A 68 -0.88 -13.53 -26.16
C ASP A 68 -1.08 -13.20 -24.66
N LEU A 69 -0.50 -12.11 -24.18
CA LEU A 69 -0.61 -11.63 -22.80
C LEU A 69 -1.18 -10.20 -22.72
N ARG A 70 -1.69 -9.67 -23.84
CA ARG A 70 -2.34 -8.36 -23.93
C ARG A 70 -3.85 -8.49 -23.71
N TRP A 71 -4.30 -8.53 -22.47
CA TRP A 71 -5.72 -8.51 -22.15
C TRP A 71 -6.04 -7.47 -21.06
N ASN A 72 -7.31 -7.10 -20.95
CA ASN A 72 -7.77 -6.08 -20.01
C ASN A 72 -7.98 -6.68 -18.61
N ALA A 73 -6.91 -7.09 -17.97
CA ALA A 73 -6.97 -7.59 -16.61
C ALA A 73 -5.62 -7.37 -15.89
N ALA A 74 -5.71 -7.22 -14.58
CA ALA A 74 -4.55 -7.39 -13.71
C ALA A 74 -4.30 -8.89 -13.56
N THR A 75 -3.12 -9.34 -13.99
CA THR A 75 -2.75 -10.75 -13.96
C THR A 75 -1.67 -10.99 -12.94
N LEU A 76 -1.93 -11.94 -12.03
CA LEU A 76 -0.99 -12.41 -11.02
C LEU A 76 -0.42 -13.76 -11.39
N TRP A 77 0.91 -13.87 -11.40
CA TRP A 77 1.67 -15.10 -11.52
C TRP A 77 2.36 -15.36 -10.18
N ALA A 78 1.84 -16.30 -9.42
CA ALA A 78 2.36 -16.66 -8.11
C ALA A 78 3.26 -17.90 -8.17
N GLY A 79 4.39 -17.85 -7.49
CA GLY A 79 5.35 -18.94 -7.41
C GLY A 79 6.05 -19.01 -6.06
N PRO A 80 6.91 -20.03 -5.85
CA PRO A 80 7.65 -20.14 -4.60
C PRO A 80 8.45 -18.87 -4.29
N ARG A 81 8.04 -18.15 -3.25
CA ARG A 81 8.67 -16.91 -2.77
C ARG A 81 8.71 -15.75 -3.77
N ILE A 82 7.96 -15.85 -4.88
CA ILE A 82 7.92 -14.82 -5.92
C ILE A 82 6.49 -14.58 -6.38
N HIS A 83 6.23 -13.39 -6.90
CA HIS A 83 5.08 -13.13 -7.77
C HIS A 83 5.41 -12.05 -8.80
N ILE A 84 4.72 -12.12 -9.91
CA ILE A 84 4.76 -11.10 -10.94
C ILE A 84 3.32 -10.65 -11.23
N VAL A 85 3.13 -9.34 -11.35
CA VAL A 85 1.85 -8.74 -11.74
C VAL A 85 2.08 -7.88 -12.97
N HIS A 86 1.18 -7.98 -13.94
CA HIS A 86 1.13 -7.05 -15.05
C HIS A 86 -0.31 -6.65 -15.37
N TYR A 87 -0.48 -5.44 -15.85
CA TYR A 87 -1.79 -4.90 -16.26
C TYR A 87 -1.61 -3.69 -17.16
N PRO A 88 -2.59 -3.41 -18.07
CA PRO A 88 -2.55 -2.25 -18.94
C PRO A 88 -2.77 -0.94 -18.15
N LEU A 89 -2.14 0.12 -18.63
CA LEU A 89 -2.23 1.50 -18.11
C LEU A 89 -2.54 2.50 -19.22
N SER A 90 -3.05 3.67 -18.82
CA SER A 90 -3.18 4.86 -19.67
C SER A 90 -3.88 4.57 -20.98
N ASP A 91 -5.06 3.96 -20.93
CA ASP A 91 -5.84 3.59 -22.11
C ASP A 91 -5.03 2.73 -23.11
N TRP A 92 -4.45 1.64 -22.58
CA TRP A 92 -3.64 0.67 -23.36
C TRP A 92 -2.34 1.20 -23.97
N LYS A 93 -1.85 2.34 -23.54
CA LYS A 93 -0.57 2.85 -24.04
C LYS A 93 0.62 2.09 -23.46
N TYR A 94 0.48 1.61 -22.24
CA TYR A 94 1.55 0.97 -21.48
C TYR A 94 1.06 -0.23 -20.72
N PHE A 95 2.00 -1.11 -20.33
CA PHE A 95 1.83 -2.14 -19.33
C PHE A 95 2.71 -1.85 -18.12
N ASN A 96 2.13 -1.92 -16.93
CA ASN A 96 2.88 -1.95 -15.68
C ASN A 96 3.38 -3.36 -15.42
N LEU A 97 4.64 -3.49 -15.07
CA LEU A 97 5.28 -4.74 -14.65
C LEU A 97 5.75 -4.58 -13.21
N VAL A 98 5.31 -5.49 -12.34
CA VAL A 98 5.72 -5.56 -10.94
C VAL A 98 6.22 -6.97 -10.68
N ALA A 99 7.49 -7.11 -10.35
CA ALA A 99 8.12 -8.38 -10.06
C ALA A 99 8.66 -8.35 -8.62
N THR A 100 8.15 -9.20 -7.76
CA THR A 100 8.51 -9.24 -6.33
C THR A 100 9.02 -10.60 -5.95
N TYR A 101 10.08 -10.64 -5.14
CA TYR A 101 10.52 -11.86 -4.51
C TYR A 101 10.96 -11.65 -3.06
N HIS A 102 10.84 -12.70 -2.27
CA HIS A 102 11.22 -12.73 -0.87
C HIS A 102 12.69 -13.14 -0.75
N ASN A 103 13.57 -12.16 -0.64
CA ASN A 103 15.02 -12.35 -0.58
C ASN A 103 15.63 -12.00 0.78
N HIS A 104 14.79 -11.77 1.79
CA HIS A 104 15.22 -11.33 3.13
C HIS A 104 16.03 -10.03 3.12
N ALA A 105 15.70 -9.11 2.20
CA ALA A 105 16.32 -7.79 2.16
C ALA A 105 16.27 -7.13 3.54
N PRO A 106 17.43 -6.73 4.13
CA PRO A 106 17.51 -6.31 5.53
C PRO A 106 17.12 -4.84 5.75
N GLU A 107 17.18 -4.03 4.70
CA GLU A 107 17.06 -2.58 4.79
C GLU A 107 16.04 -2.03 3.80
N PRO A 108 15.37 -0.92 4.13
CA PRO A 108 14.45 -0.26 3.22
C PRO A 108 15.20 0.36 2.03
N VAL A 109 14.60 0.22 0.84
CA VAL A 109 15.06 0.89 -0.37
C VAL A 109 13.82 1.46 -1.08
N ALA A 110 13.93 2.65 -1.67
CA ALA A 110 12.83 3.30 -2.35
C ALA A 110 13.25 3.88 -3.71
N GLY A 111 12.78 3.26 -4.79
CA GLY A 111 12.90 3.79 -6.14
C GLY A 111 14.32 3.80 -6.70
N GLN A 112 15.21 2.94 -6.22
CA GLN A 112 16.58 2.86 -6.71
C GLN A 112 16.61 2.27 -8.12
N PRO A 113 17.25 2.92 -9.10
CA PRO A 113 17.49 2.33 -10.41
C PRO A 113 18.34 1.07 -10.30
N VAL A 114 18.00 0.04 -11.07
CA VAL A 114 18.73 -1.24 -11.12
C VAL A 114 18.90 -1.73 -12.55
N SER A 115 19.91 -2.56 -12.78
CA SER A 115 20.16 -3.14 -14.09
C SER A 115 19.18 -4.27 -14.43
N ASN A 116 19.02 -4.54 -15.72
CA ASN A 116 18.23 -5.68 -16.18
C ASN A 116 18.81 -7.00 -15.66
N GLU A 117 20.13 -7.12 -15.61
CA GLU A 117 20.85 -8.32 -15.14
C GLU A 117 20.50 -8.62 -13.68
N GLU A 118 20.46 -7.61 -12.83
CA GLU A 118 20.09 -7.77 -11.42
C GLU A 118 18.65 -8.29 -11.28
N VAL A 119 17.72 -7.70 -12.03
CA VAL A 119 16.33 -8.17 -12.02
C VAL A 119 16.24 -9.61 -12.50
N PHE A 120 16.86 -9.94 -13.64
CA PHE A 120 16.74 -11.27 -14.24
C PHE A 120 17.33 -12.37 -13.36
N GLN A 121 18.40 -12.10 -12.60
CA GLN A 121 18.98 -13.06 -11.65
C GLN A 121 17.99 -13.51 -10.58
N GLY A 122 17.09 -12.62 -10.13
CA GLY A 122 16.07 -12.94 -9.14
C GLY A 122 14.95 -13.87 -9.65
N PHE A 123 14.80 -14.00 -10.98
CA PHE A 123 13.64 -14.67 -11.61
C PHE A 123 14.03 -15.78 -12.59
N THR A 124 15.11 -16.50 -12.33
CA THR A 124 15.58 -17.59 -13.19
C THR A 124 14.70 -18.86 -13.15
N HIS A 125 13.92 -19.06 -12.09
CA HIS A 125 13.13 -20.28 -11.85
C HIS A 125 11.63 -20.09 -12.12
N ILE A 126 11.27 -19.15 -12.97
CA ILE A 126 9.89 -18.89 -13.39
C ILE A 126 9.58 -19.55 -14.74
N SER A 127 8.29 -19.69 -15.07
CA SER A 127 7.88 -20.24 -16.35
C SER A 127 8.38 -19.42 -17.54
N GLU A 128 8.62 -20.06 -18.68
CA GLU A 128 9.04 -19.39 -19.93
C GLU A 128 8.09 -18.26 -20.33
N THR A 129 6.78 -18.45 -20.13
CA THR A 129 5.77 -17.43 -20.42
C THR A 129 6.06 -16.13 -19.67
N ILE A 130 6.41 -16.23 -18.39
CA ILE A 130 6.66 -15.05 -17.56
C ILE A 130 8.07 -14.49 -17.74
N GLN A 131 9.04 -15.32 -18.06
CA GLN A 131 10.36 -14.85 -18.49
C GLN A 131 10.22 -13.90 -19.68
N ARG A 132 9.39 -14.23 -20.67
CA ARG A 132 9.10 -13.36 -21.83
C ARG A 132 8.61 -11.96 -21.41
N VAL A 133 7.82 -11.86 -20.33
CA VAL A 133 7.34 -10.56 -19.79
C VAL A 133 8.46 -9.80 -19.10
N ILE A 134 9.16 -10.44 -18.16
CA ILE A 134 10.23 -9.78 -17.40
C ILE A 134 11.33 -9.26 -18.32
N HIS A 135 11.71 -10.03 -19.34
CA HIS A 135 12.75 -9.63 -20.32
C HIS A 135 12.34 -8.43 -21.21
N ARG A 136 11.08 -7.99 -21.17
CA ARG A 136 10.64 -6.76 -21.84
C ARG A 136 10.79 -5.52 -20.97
N GLY A 137 10.89 -5.68 -19.64
CA GLY A 137 11.05 -4.55 -18.73
C GLY A 137 12.35 -3.81 -18.96
N THR A 138 12.26 -2.49 -18.89
CA THR A 138 13.38 -1.54 -18.99
C THR A 138 13.26 -0.52 -17.86
N ASP A 139 14.34 0.22 -17.61
CA ASP A 139 14.33 1.30 -16.59
C ASP A 139 13.78 0.83 -15.24
N TRP A 140 14.15 -0.37 -14.85
CA TRP A 140 13.71 -0.97 -13.61
C TRP A 140 14.11 -0.13 -12.40
N LYS A 141 13.18 -0.02 -11.47
CA LYS A 141 13.42 0.55 -10.14
C LYS A 141 13.08 -0.46 -9.07
N LEU A 142 13.84 -0.42 -7.98
CA LEU A 142 13.75 -1.33 -6.85
C LEU A 142 13.16 -0.64 -5.63
N TRP A 143 12.27 -1.35 -4.94
CA TRP A 143 11.79 -1.03 -3.60
C TRP A 143 11.94 -2.27 -2.71
N VAL A 144 12.34 -2.06 -1.46
CA VAL A 144 12.15 -3.04 -0.40
C VAL A 144 10.89 -2.66 0.35
N LEU A 145 9.92 -3.56 0.37
CA LEU A 145 8.60 -3.28 0.93
C LEU A 145 8.66 -3.15 2.45
N CYS A 146 8.04 -2.11 2.95
CA CYS A 146 7.90 -1.84 4.38
C CYS A 146 6.44 -1.58 4.72
N ASP A 147 6.06 -1.89 5.95
CA ASP A 147 4.76 -1.56 6.52
C ASP A 147 4.90 -1.26 8.03
N ARG A 148 3.79 -1.05 8.72
CA ARG A 148 3.72 -0.94 10.18
C ARG A 148 2.57 -1.77 10.72
N ASP A 149 2.61 -2.07 12.00
CA ASP A 149 1.47 -2.66 12.67
C ASP A 149 0.31 -1.64 12.78
N PRO A 150 -0.95 -2.10 12.73
CA PRO A 150 -2.08 -1.26 13.04
C PRO A 150 -1.95 -0.66 14.43
N VAL A 151 -2.40 0.57 14.59
CA VAL A 151 -2.48 1.27 15.88
C VAL A 151 -3.91 1.70 16.13
N GLU A 152 -4.33 1.72 17.39
CA GLU A 152 -5.72 2.00 17.77
C GLU A 152 -6.08 3.48 17.65
N ASN A 153 -5.10 4.36 17.76
CA ASN A 153 -5.32 5.79 17.73
C ASN A 153 -4.23 6.53 16.96
N TRP A 154 -4.63 7.41 16.05
CA TRP A 154 -3.74 8.32 15.33
C TRP A 154 -4.20 9.78 15.40
N VAL A 155 -4.79 10.14 16.56
CA VAL A 155 -5.23 11.50 16.87
C VAL A 155 -4.52 11.99 18.13
N ASP A 156 -4.02 13.21 18.11
CA ASP A 156 -3.39 13.91 19.23
C ASP A 156 -3.87 15.37 19.25
N GLY A 157 -4.97 15.63 19.96
CA GLY A 157 -5.62 16.94 19.97
C GLY A 157 -5.95 17.43 18.54
N PRO A 158 -5.41 18.60 18.12
CA PRO A 158 -5.67 19.15 16.80
C PRO A 158 -4.84 18.51 15.68
N VAL A 159 -4.20 17.36 15.93
CA VAL A 159 -3.35 16.63 14.96
C VAL A 159 -3.96 15.27 14.66
N THR A 160 -4.06 14.89 13.39
CA THR A 160 -4.43 13.53 12.97
C THR A 160 -3.56 13.05 11.82
N LEU A 161 -3.46 11.71 11.65
CA LEU A 161 -2.76 11.09 10.53
C LEU A 161 -3.75 10.66 9.44
N LEU A 162 -3.25 10.53 8.19
CA LEU A 162 -4.00 10.12 7.02
C LEU A 162 -3.13 9.24 6.10
N GLY A 163 -3.73 8.22 5.49
CA GLY A 163 -3.06 7.37 4.51
C GLY A 163 -1.87 6.60 5.09
N ASP A 164 -0.76 6.52 4.34
CA ASP A 164 0.43 5.77 4.77
C ASP A 164 1.11 6.33 6.03
N ALA A 165 0.78 7.53 6.48
CA ALA A 165 1.21 8.02 7.79
C ALA A 165 0.46 7.32 8.92
N ALA A 166 -0.83 7.01 8.74
CA ALA A 166 -1.67 6.31 9.70
C ALA A 166 -1.54 4.78 9.60
N HIS A 167 -1.67 4.23 8.41
CA HIS A 167 -1.82 2.78 8.17
C HIS A 167 -1.05 2.28 6.94
N PRO A 168 0.28 2.44 6.90
CA PRO A 168 1.08 1.94 5.79
C PRO A 168 0.96 0.42 5.69
N MET A 169 0.77 -0.08 4.47
CA MET A 169 0.43 -1.46 4.20
C MET A 169 1.25 -2.07 3.07
N MET A 170 1.33 -3.40 3.08
CA MET A 170 1.93 -4.14 1.97
C MET A 170 1.06 -4.01 0.70
N GLN A 171 1.69 -4.06 -0.46
CA GLN A 171 1.03 -3.82 -1.76
C GLN A 171 0.01 -4.89 -2.21
N TYR A 172 -0.16 -5.99 -1.48
CA TYR A 172 -0.82 -7.21 -1.97
C TYR A 172 -2.33 -7.12 -2.21
N TYR A 173 -3.01 -6.17 -1.61
CA TYR A 173 -4.38 -5.81 -1.97
C TYR A 173 -4.47 -4.67 -2.98
N ALA A 174 -3.35 -3.99 -3.28
CA ALA A 174 -3.31 -2.77 -4.09
C ALA A 174 -4.22 -1.64 -3.56
N GLN A 175 -4.39 -1.55 -2.24
CA GLN A 175 -5.38 -0.68 -1.58
C GLN A 175 -4.81 0.56 -0.89
N GLY A 176 -3.48 0.73 -0.81
CA GLY A 176 -2.90 1.86 -0.06
C GLY A 176 -3.45 3.22 -0.48
N ALA A 177 -3.43 3.50 -1.79
CA ALA A 177 -3.97 4.75 -2.31
C ALA A 177 -5.50 4.87 -2.14
N CYS A 178 -6.24 3.75 -2.30
CA CYS A 178 -7.69 3.74 -2.11
C CYS A 178 -8.05 4.07 -0.65
N MET A 179 -7.36 3.47 0.32
CA MET A 179 -7.57 3.78 1.74
C MET A 179 -7.29 5.24 2.06
N ALA A 180 -6.24 5.83 1.49
CA ALA A 180 -5.94 7.25 1.67
C ALA A 180 -7.01 8.18 1.06
N LEU A 181 -7.61 7.80 -0.09
CA LEU A 181 -8.74 8.53 -0.69
C LEU A 181 -9.99 8.41 0.18
N GLU A 182 -10.30 7.21 0.67
CA GLU A 182 -11.41 6.99 1.62
C GLU A 182 -11.20 7.81 2.91
N ASP A 183 -9.98 7.87 3.44
CA ASP A 183 -9.66 8.68 4.61
C ASP A 183 -9.96 10.16 4.38
N ALA A 184 -9.54 10.70 3.24
CA ALA A 184 -9.77 12.11 2.92
C ALA A 184 -11.27 12.45 2.85
N VAL A 185 -12.07 11.57 2.25
CA VAL A 185 -13.55 11.71 2.20
C VAL A 185 -14.14 11.58 3.60
N CYS A 186 -13.76 10.56 4.35
CA CYS A 186 -14.25 10.33 5.71
C CYS A 186 -13.93 11.52 6.63
N LEU A 187 -12.69 12.00 6.61
CA LEU A 187 -12.29 13.15 7.41
C LEU A 187 -13.11 14.40 7.06
N ALA A 188 -13.33 14.65 5.77
CA ALA A 188 -14.17 15.78 5.33
C ALA A 188 -15.61 15.65 5.84
N HIS A 189 -16.23 14.47 5.73
CA HIS A 189 -17.58 14.19 6.25
C HIS A 189 -17.64 14.38 7.78
N MET A 190 -16.65 13.89 8.53
CA MET A 190 -16.63 14.06 9.97
C MET A 190 -16.47 15.53 10.38
N MET A 191 -15.65 16.30 9.65
CA MET A 191 -15.53 17.74 9.88
C MET A 191 -16.85 18.46 9.59
N GLU A 192 -17.55 18.12 8.53
CA GLU A 192 -18.86 18.69 8.20
C GLU A 192 -19.94 18.30 9.24
N ARG A 193 -20.05 17.01 9.56
CA ARG A 193 -21.01 16.45 10.53
C ARG A 193 -20.88 17.09 11.92
N HIS A 194 -19.66 17.41 12.32
CA HIS A 194 -19.38 18.05 13.61
C HIS A 194 -19.22 19.57 13.55
N GLY A 195 -19.61 20.22 12.43
CA GLY A 195 -19.58 21.68 12.29
C GLY A 195 -18.18 22.29 12.43
N GLY A 196 -17.13 21.56 12.07
CA GLY A 196 -15.74 21.99 12.19
C GLY A 196 -15.14 21.87 13.59
N ASP A 197 -15.82 21.17 14.50
CA ASP A 197 -15.32 20.83 15.85
C ASP A 197 -14.29 19.68 15.72
N ILE A 198 -13.01 20.03 15.83
CA ILE A 198 -11.88 19.13 15.66
C ILE A 198 -11.87 18.05 16.75
N ASP A 199 -12.19 18.41 17.99
CA ASP A 199 -12.15 17.51 19.15
C ASP A 199 -13.17 16.37 19.04
N ARG A 200 -14.20 16.56 18.20
CA ARG A 200 -15.20 15.56 17.88
C ARG A 200 -14.95 14.87 16.54
N ALA A 201 -14.53 15.62 15.53
CA ALA A 201 -14.37 15.11 14.17
C ALA A 201 -13.20 14.14 14.04
N PHE A 202 -12.04 14.43 14.64
CA PHE A 202 -10.86 13.59 14.52
C PHE A 202 -11.02 12.22 15.19
N PRO A 203 -11.52 12.11 16.45
CA PRO A 203 -11.84 10.83 17.03
C PRO A 203 -12.89 10.04 16.24
N ALA A 204 -13.93 10.69 15.71
CA ALA A 204 -14.94 10.03 14.89
C ALA A 204 -14.37 9.51 13.57
N TYR A 205 -13.48 10.28 12.93
CA TYR A 205 -12.73 9.81 11.76
C TYR A 205 -11.87 8.57 12.09
N ASN A 206 -11.10 8.61 13.18
CA ASN A 206 -10.28 7.47 13.61
C ASN A 206 -11.14 6.22 13.83
N GLU A 207 -12.24 6.35 14.57
CA GLU A 207 -13.14 5.22 14.86
C GLU A 207 -13.73 4.61 13.60
N GLN A 208 -14.18 5.44 12.66
CA GLN A 208 -14.77 4.99 11.38
C GLN A 208 -13.75 4.26 10.49
N ARG A 209 -12.47 4.66 10.54
CA ARG A 209 -11.45 4.13 9.63
C ARG A 209 -10.65 2.96 10.19
N LEU A 210 -10.51 2.90 11.51
CA LEU A 210 -9.62 1.98 12.21
C LEU A 210 -9.75 0.52 11.74
N ILE A 211 -10.95 -0.05 11.84
CA ILE A 211 -11.14 -1.49 11.57
C ILE A 211 -10.90 -1.81 10.10
N ARG A 212 -11.39 -0.94 9.19
CA ARG A 212 -11.23 -1.17 7.75
C ARG A 212 -9.77 -1.12 7.32
N THR A 213 -9.01 -0.11 7.74
CA THR A 213 -7.61 0.03 7.38
C THR A 213 -6.72 -1.04 8.04
N ALA A 214 -6.95 -1.34 9.32
CA ALA A 214 -6.25 -2.42 10.02
C ALA A 214 -6.50 -3.79 9.36
N ARG A 215 -7.73 -4.06 8.91
CA ARG A 215 -8.08 -5.28 8.18
C ARG A 215 -7.32 -5.36 6.85
N VAL A 216 -7.16 -4.24 6.14
CA VAL A 216 -6.35 -4.22 4.90
C VAL A 216 -4.87 -4.44 5.21
N GLN A 217 -4.29 -3.80 6.24
CA GLN A 217 -2.89 -4.01 6.65
C GLN A 217 -2.61 -5.48 6.95
N LEU A 218 -3.38 -6.08 7.84
CA LEU A 218 -3.19 -7.47 8.26
C LEU A 218 -3.51 -8.46 7.14
N GLY A 219 -4.59 -8.22 6.39
CA GLY A 219 -4.97 -9.04 5.26
C GLY A 219 -3.96 -8.99 4.12
N ALA A 220 -3.35 -7.84 3.85
CA ALA A 220 -2.28 -7.74 2.85
C ALA A 220 -1.08 -8.62 3.22
N ARG A 221 -0.66 -8.66 4.49
CA ARG A 221 0.39 -9.57 4.96
C ARG A 221 0.01 -11.04 4.72
N ALA A 222 -1.20 -11.43 5.13
CA ALA A 222 -1.69 -12.80 4.97
C ALA A 222 -1.77 -13.22 3.50
N ILE A 223 -2.24 -12.36 2.61
CA ILE A 223 -2.26 -12.60 1.16
C ILE A 223 -0.84 -12.78 0.62
N GLY A 224 0.10 -11.93 1.01
CA GLY A 224 1.51 -12.07 0.61
C GLY A 224 2.08 -13.42 1.01
N GLU A 225 1.86 -13.84 2.25
CA GLU A 225 2.41 -15.07 2.80
C GLU A 225 1.70 -16.33 2.27
N HIS A 226 0.36 -16.34 2.24
CA HIS A 226 -0.40 -17.57 1.99
C HIS A 226 -0.88 -17.74 0.54
N ILE A 227 -0.96 -16.66 -0.22
CA ILE A 227 -1.46 -16.70 -1.61
C ILE A 227 -0.37 -16.42 -2.62
N TYR A 228 0.44 -15.37 -2.41
CA TYR A 228 1.42 -14.94 -3.43
C TYR A 228 2.71 -15.75 -3.39
N HIS A 229 3.24 -16.04 -2.20
CA HIS A 229 4.61 -16.56 -2.04
C HIS A 229 4.75 -17.96 -1.44
N PRO A 230 3.69 -18.77 -1.20
CA PRO A 230 3.86 -20.06 -0.58
C PRO A 230 4.66 -21.01 -1.47
N ASP A 231 5.42 -21.88 -0.84
CA ASP A 231 6.14 -22.97 -1.48
C ASP A 231 5.79 -24.34 -0.85
N GLY A 232 6.36 -25.43 -1.39
CA GLY A 232 6.24 -26.77 -0.84
C GLY A 232 4.79 -27.20 -0.55
N ALA A 233 4.53 -27.67 0.65
CA ALA A 233 3.20 -28.12 1.09
C ALA A 233 2.19 -26.97 1.13
N HIS A 234 2.59 -25.77 1.54
CA HIS A 234 1.72 -24.60 1.57
C HIS A 234 1.20 -24.24 0.17
N ALA A 235 2.06 -24.25 -0.85
CA ALA A 235 1.64 -24.03 -2.24
C ALA A 235 0.64 -25.09 -2.72
N ARG A 236 0.83 -26.35 -2.31
CA ARG A 236 -0.10 -27.45 -2.65
C ARG A 236 -1.47 -27.24 -2.01
N VAL A 237 -1.51 -26.84 -0.75
CA VAL A 237 -2.77 -26.52 -0.04
C VAL A 237 -3.47 -25.32 -0.71
N ARG A 238 -2.76 -24.21 -0.93
CA ARG A 238 -3.29 -23.06 -1.66
C ARG A 238 -3.90 -23.47 -2.99
N ASN A 239 -3.17 -24.21 -3.81
CA ASN A 239 -3.63 -24.63 -5.15
C ASN A 239 -4.86 -25.54 -5.05
N HIS A 240 -4.93 -26.42 -4.06
CA HIS A 240 -6.09 -27.28 -3.83
C HIS A 240 -7.33 -26.45 -3.46
N LEU A 241 -7.19 -25.51 -2.52
CA LEU A 241 -8.29 -24.64 -2.11
C LEU A 241 -8.77 -23.75 -3.25
N MET A 242 -7.87 -23.11 -3.98
CA MET A 242 -8.23 -22.17 -5.05
C MET A 242 -8.88 -22.85 -6.25
N ARG A 243 -8.52 -24.09 -6.59
CA ARG A 243 -9.15 -24.84 -7.69
C ARG A 243 -10.63 -25.13 -7.47
N ASN A 244 -11.07 -25.17 -6.22
CA ASN A 244 -12.43 -25.50 -5.84
C ASN A 244 -13.30 -24.26 -5.62
N LEU A 245 -12.76 -23.06 -5.79
CA LEU A 245 -13.52 -21.81 -5.69
C LEU A 245 -14.18 -21.48 -7.03
N SER A 246 -15.44 -21.11 -6.98
CA SER A 246 -16.14 -20.48 -8.09
C SER A 246 -15.73 -19.00 -8.22
N VAL A 247 -16.15 -18.34 -9.29
CA VAL A 247 -15.96 -16.90 -9.47
C VAL A 247 -16.72 -16.13 -8.38
N GLU A 248 -17.91 -16.57 -8.03
CA GLU A 248 -18.76 -16.03 -6.98
C GLU A 248 -18.07 -16.11 -5.62
N ASP A 249 -17.44 -17.25 -5.28
CA ASP A 249 -16.67 -17.40 -4.04
C ASP A 249 -15.53 -16.37 -3.93
N TYR A 250 -14.92 -15.97 -5.06
CA TYR A 250 -13.91 -14.91 -5.07
C TYR A 250 -14.53 -13.54 -4.82
N TYR A 251 -15.66 -13.23 -5.44
CA TYR A 251 -16.37 -11.97 -5.20
C TYR A 251 -16.82 -11.84 -3.74
N ASP A 252 -17.43 -12.87 -3.17
CA ASP A 252 -17.89 -12.88 -1.78
C ASP A 252 -16.74 -12.65 -0.79
N ARG A 253 -15.55 -13.22 -1.06
CA ARG A 253 -14.37 -13.03 -0.21
C ARG A 253 -13.84 -11.61 -0.22
N PHE A 254 -14.07 -10.87 -1.28
CA PHE A 254 -13.58 -9.50 -1.46
C PHE A 254 -14.69 -8.44 -1.39
N GLU A 255 -15.95 -8.84 -1.19
CA GLU A 255 -17.08 -7.92 -1.08
C GLU A 255 -16.84 -6.82 -0.04
N TRP A 256 -16.35 -7.18 1.14
CA TRP A 256 -16.00 -6.23 2.20
C TRP A 256 -14.99 -5.14 1.79
N LEU A 257 -14.20 -5.40 0.76
CA LEU A 257 -13.14 -4.50 0.29
C LEU A 257 -13.58 -3.68 -0.92
N TYR A 258 -14.25 -4.32 -1.88
CA TYR A 258 -14.64 -3.72 -3.15
C TYR A 258 -16.12 -3.41 -3.30
N GLY A 259 -16.99 -3.97 -2.46
CA GLY A 259 -18.45 -3.81 -2.51
C GLY A 259 -18.95 -2.48 -1.95
N GLY A 260 -18.08 -1.70 -1.31
CA GLY A 260 -18.43 -0.39 -0.77
C GLY A 260 -17.37 0.13 0.19
N THR A 261 -17.42 1.41 0.49
CA THR A 261 -16.47 2.09 1.38
C THR A 261 -16.94 2.14 2.84
N GLY A 262 -18.24 1.95 3.08
CA GLY A 262 -18.89 2.22 4.37
C GLY A 262 -18.95 3.71 4.73
N LEU A 263 -18.82 4.59 3.71
CA LEU A 263 -18.85 6.06 3.86
C LEU A 263 -20.11 6.66 3.24
N ASP A 264 -21.19 5.90 3.16
CA ASP A 264 -22.45 6.37 2.59
C ASP A 264 -23.04 7.51 3.43
N GLU A 265 -23.68 8.46 2.74
CA GLU A 265 -24.15 9.75 3.30
C GLU A 265 -25.17 9.64 4.46
N ASN A 266 -25.55 8.45 4.88
CA ASN A 266 -26.61 8.21 5.87
C ASN A 266 -26.15 7.53 7.17
N ASP A 267 -24.84 7.32 7.38
CA ASP A 267 -24.31 6.76 8.63
C ASP A 267 -23.77 7.83 9.61
#